data_62ac7d36c2d12c2560dd28d229d33a18
#
_entry.id   62ac7d36c2d12c2560dd28d229d33a18
#
_cell.length_a   1.000
_cell.length_b   1.000
_cell.length_c   1.000
_cell.angle_alpha   90.00
_cell.angle_beta   90.00
_cell.angle_gamma   90.00
#
_symmetry.space_group_name_H-M   'P 1'
#
loop_
_entity.id
_entity.type
_entity.pdbx_description
1 polymer ?
#
loop_
_entity_poly.entity_id
_entity_poly.type
_entity_poly.pdbx_seq_one_letter_code
_entity_poly.pdbx_strand_id
1 'polypeptide(L)'
;MAVHRFRPSHEILSGDSADVYFMRATRILEREGLDPLVTMEVFARQGGVLCGIDEAKNLLGHVLAEADPAETLVEALDDGDEFAPKEVVLRIRARYRTFGLYETAILGMLAQSTGWATAARECVEAAAPQPVISFGARHVHPDITDVLDYAAIVGGCVGASTPAGARLAGLNPTGTMPHALVLIFGDTVEAALAFDRDLEADVPRIVLVDTFKDEAEEALRVAEALGERGQQPDAGPEA
;
A
#
# COMPACT_ATOMS: atom_id res chain seq x y z
N MET A 1 0.05 8.13 21.42
CA MET A 1 0.60 8.82 20.24
C MET A 1 0.21 7.98 19.03
N ALA A 2 -0.57 8.52 18.12
CA ALA A 2 -0.82 7.84 16.84
C ALA A 2 0.53 7.71 16.11
N VAL A 3 0.94 6.50 15.81
CA VAL A 3 2.10 6.26 14.96
C VAL A 3 1.71 6.76 13.57
N HIS A 4 2.24 7.91 13.15
CA HIS A 4 2.03 8.40 11.80
C HIS A 4 2.61 7.37 10.83
N ARG A 5 1.75 6.66 10.12
CA ARG A 5 2.12 5.61 9.14
C ARG A 5 2.91 6.21 7.98
N PHE A 6 2.52 7.39 7.55
CA PHE A 6 3.12 8.13 6.44
C PHE A 6 4.00 9.26 6.95
N ARG A 7 5.08 9.55 6.22
CA ARG A 7 5.95 10.72 6.48
C ARG A 7 6.23 11.38 5.14
N PRO A 8 5.85 12.66 4.95
CA PRO A 8 6.18 13.36 3.72
C PRO A 8 7.71 13.44 3.56
N SER A 9 8.20 13.19 2.35
CA SER A 9 9.62 13.29 2.03
C SER A 9 10.08 14.74 2.03
N HIS A 10 11.40 14.93 2.02
CA HIS A 10 11.99 16.28 1.93
C HIS A 10 11.57 16.97 0.62
N GLU A 11 11.53 16.25 -0.48
CA GLU A 11 11.18 16.76 -1.80
C GLU A 11 9.71 17.22 -1.86
N ILE A 12 8.81 16.55 -1.13
CA ILE A 12 7.43 17.00 -0.99
C ILE A 12 7.39 18.29 -0.16
N LEU A 13 8.05 18.31 1.00
CA LEU A 13 8.01 19.46 1.90
C LEU A 13 8.73 20.70 1.33
N SER A 14 9.79 20.52 0.54
CA SER A 14 10.49 21.61 -0.15
C SER A 14 9.72 22.14 -1.37
N GLY A 15 8.74 21.40 -1.87
CA GLY A 15 8.02 21.70 -3.11
C GLY A 15 8.73 21.22 -4.37
N ASP A 16 9.86 20.50 -4.28
CA ASP A 16 10.60 20.01 -5.44
C ASP A 16 9.79 19.01 -6.29
N SER A 17 8.80 18.36 -5.69
CA SER A 17 7.85 17.49 -6.37
C SER A 17 6.56 18.19 -6.84
N ALA A 18 6.45 19.52 -6.67
CA ALA A 18 5.30 20.28 -7.10
C ALA A 18 5.43 20.72 -8.57
N ASP A 19 4.30 20.83 -9.27
CA ASP A 19 4.27 21.46 -10.56
C ASP A 19 4.80 22.91 -10.47
N VAL A 20 5.73 23.27 -11.33
CA VAL A 20 6.46 24.56 -11.26
C VAL A 20 5.54 25.79 -11.27
N TYR A 21 4.34 25.67 -11.82
CA TYR A 21 3.38 26.79 -11.84
C TYR A 21 2.84 27.12 -10.44
N PHE A 22 2.77 26.16 -9.50
CA PHE A 22 2.43 26.44 -8.10
C PHE A 22 3.51 27.25 -7.38
N MET A 23 4.78 26.93 -7.61
CA MET A 23 5.90 27.71 -7.10
C MET A 23 5.88 29.15 -7.67
N ARG A 24 5.57 29.30 -8.96
CA ARG A 24 5.42 30.61 -9.61
C ARG A 24 4.24 31.39 -9.05
N ALA A 25 3.10 30.73 -8.86
CA ALA A 25 1.91 31.34 -8.26
C ALA A 25 2.18 31.85 -6.85
N THR A 26 2.80 31.03 -5.99
CA THR A 26 3.21 31.41 -4.62
C THR A 26 4.08 32.67 -4.65
N ARG A 27 5.10 32.70 -5.51
CA ARG A 27 6.01 33.86 -5.66
C ARG A 27 5.28 35.13 -6.12
N ILE A 28 4.30 35.01 -7.03
CA ILE A 28 3.50 36.14 -7.50
C ILE A 28 2.64 36.67 -6.35
N LEU A 29 1.91 35.77 -5.66
CA LEU A 29 1.05 36.13 -4.54
C LEU A 29 1.84 36.81 -3.41
N GLU A 30 3.06 36.36 -3.13
CA GLU A 30 3.96 37.01 -2.17
C GLU A 30 4.30 38.44 -2.56
N ARG A 31 4.65 38.68 -3.81
CA ARG A 31 5.03 40.00 -4.31
C ARG A 31 3.85 40.98 -4.34
N GLU A 32 2.66 40.46 -4.62
CA GLU A 32 1.43 41.26 -4.65
C GLU A 32 0.79 41.41 -3.24
N GLY A 33 1.36 40.77 -2.19
CA GLY A 33 0.82 40.82 -0.86
C GLY A 33 -0.54 40.12 -0.71
N LEU A 34 -0.83 39.15 -1.57
CA LEU A 34 -2.10 38.43 -1.59
C LEU A 34 -1.97 37.08 -0.89
N ASP A 35 -2.88 36.81 0.05
CA ASP A 35 -3.03 35.51 0.71
C ASP A 35 -4.50 35.29 1.12
N PRO A 36 -5.38 35.03 0.16
CA PRO A 36 -6.80 34.88 0.44
C PRO A 36 -7.08 33.60 1.24
N LEU A 37 -8.08 33.68 2.11
CA LEU A 37 -8.71 32.49 2.67
C LEU A 37 -9.55 31.82 1.56
N VAL A 38 -9.22 30.56 1.26
CA VAL A 38 -9.89 29.81 0.21
C VAL A 38 -10.43 28.48 0.72
N THR A 39 -11.43 27.94 0.04
CA THR A 39 -11.87 26.55 0.21
C THR A 39 -11.61 25.79 -1.07
N MET A 40 -10.82 24.74 -1.01
CA MET A 40 -10.54 23.82 -2.10
C MET A 40 -11.22 22.48 -1.84
N GLU A 41 -11.79 21.90 -2.90
CA GLU A 41 -12.46 20.61 -2.84
C GLU A 41 -11.84 19.64 -3.85
N VAL A 42 -11.58 18.43 -3.40
CA VAL A 42 -11.09 17.32 -4.24
C VAL A 42 -12.22 16.35 -4.48
N PHE A 43 -12.43 15.99 -5.73
CA PHE A 43 -13.41 15.00 -6.17
C PHE A 43 -12.91 14.27 -7.42
N ALA A 44 -13.43 13.07 -7.70
CA ALA A 44 -13.07 12.32 -8.90
C ALA A 44 -14.23 12.27 -9.90
N ARG A 45 -13.90 11.97 -11.16
CA ARG A 45 -14.90 11.83 -12.24
C ARG A 45 -15.66 10.52 -12.18
N GLN A 46 -15.04 9.49 -11.60
CA GLN A 46 -15.60 8.16 -11.40
C GLN A 46 -15.60 7.86 -9.91
N GLY A 47 -16.54 7.04 -9.44
CA GLY A 47 -16.56 6.52 -8.10
C GLY A 47 -15.51 5.43 -7.90
N GLY A 48 -15.29 5.04 -6.66
CA GLY A 48 -14.33 3.99 -6.30
C GLY A 48 -14.16 3.84 -4.81
N VAL A 49 -13.08 3.18 -4.41
CA VAL A 49 -12.64 3.01 -3.02
C VAL A 49 -11.55 4.03 -2.76
N LEU A 50 -11.80 4.96 -1.85
CA LEU A 50 -10.87 6.03 -1.52
C LEU A 50 -9.65 5.47 -0.78
N CYS A 51 -8.47 5.95 -1.18
CA CYS A 51 -7.21 5.65 -0.49
C CYS A 51 -6.21 6.79 -0.69
N GLY A 52 -5.31 6.98 0.28
CA GLY A 52 -4.31 8.04 0.32
C GLY A 52 -4.75 9.26 1.13
N ILE A 53 -5.93 9.23 1.74
CA ILE A 53 -6.42 10.30 2.62
C ILE A 53 -5.60 10.40 3.90
N ASP A 54 -5.20 9.28 4.51
CA ASP A 54 -4.36 9.29 5.71
C ASP A 54 -2.99 9.93 5.41
N GLU A 55 -2.43 9.67 4.24
CA GLU A 55 -1.18 10.30 3.78
C GLU A 55 -1.37 11.79 3.53
N ALA A 56 -2.42 12.19 2.82
CA ALA A 56 -2.76 13.60 2.57
C ALA A 56 -3.05 14.38 3.86
N LYS A 57 -3.79 13.79 4.81
CA LYS A 57 -4.04 14.37 6.14
C LYS A 57 -2.72 14.56 6.91
N ASN A 58 -1.78 13.62 6.81
CA ASN A 58 -0.46 13.73 7.45
C ASN A 58 0.35 14.89 6.85
N LEU A 59 0.41 15.03 5.51
CA LEU A 59 1.03 16.16 4.86
C LEU A 59 0.38 17.48 5.29
N LEU A 60 -0.96 17.58 5.24
CA LEU A 60 -1.69 18.77 5.66
C LEU A 60 -1.45 19.11 7.13
N GLY A 61 -1.33 18.11 8.00
CA GLY A 61 -0.97 18.32 9.41
C GLY A 61 0.39 18.98 9.59
N HIS A 62 1.36 18.70 8.71
CA HIS A 62 2.66 19.36 8.73
C HIS A 62 2.60 20.80 8.20
N VAL A 63 1.97 21.00 7.04
CA VAL A 63 1.98 22.31 6.38
C VAL A 63 1.04 23.33 7.01
N LEU A 64 0.01 22.87 7.72
CA LEU A 64 -0.95 23.71 8.43
C LEU A 64 -0.64 23.86 9.93
N ALA A 65 0.46 23.29 10.42
CA ALA A 65 0.77 23.24 11.85
C ALA A 65 0.81 24.62 12.55
N GLU A 66 1.24 25.65 11.82
CA GLU A 66 1.35 27.03 12.31
C GLU A 66 0.20 27.94 11.82
N ALA A 67 -0.77 27.38 11.07
CA ALA A 67 -1.91 28.15 10.56
C ALA A 67 -2.90 28.47 11.69
N ASP A 68 -3.65 29.58 11.53
CA ASP A 68 -4.70 29.95 12.49
C ASP A 68 -5.82 28.90 12.50
N PRO A 69 -6.07 28.23 13.65
CA PRO A 69 -7.14 27.24 13.74
C PRO A 69 -8.53 27.78 13.42
N ALA A 70 -8.80 29.08 13.61
CA ALA A 70 -10.07 29.70 13.28
C ALA A 70 -10.30 29.85 11.76
N GLU A 71 -9.22 29.88 10.99
CA GLU A 71 -9.24 29.97 9.52
C GLU A 71 -9.02 28.62 8.84
N THR A 72 -8.69 27.56 9.59
CA THR A 72 -8.26 26.26 9.07
C THR A 72 -9.31 25.19 9.29
N LEU A 73 -9.68 24.48 8.20
CA LEU A 73 -10.57 23.32 8.25
C LEU A 73 -10.06 22.27 7.25
N VAL A 74 -9.98 21.03 7.68
CA VAL A 74 -9.74 19.86 6.82
C VAL A 74 -10.83 18.84 7.11
N GLU A 75 -11.69 18.62 6.12
CA GLU A 75 -12.75 17.61 6.15
C GLU A 75 -12.48 16.60 5.05
N ALA A 76 -12.54 15.29 5.38
CA ALA A 76 -12.32 14.23 4.40
C ALA A 76 -13.11 12.98 4.79
N LEU A 77 -13.39 12.16 3.81
CA LEU A 77 -13.73 10.76 3.99
C LEU A 77 -12.51 10.01 4.55
N ASP A 78 -12.67 8.73 4.86
CA ASP A 78 -11.56 7.90 5.34
C ASP A 78 -11.08 6.91 4.27
N ASP A 79 -9.84 6.41 4.42
CA ASP A 79 -9.32 5.35 3.56
C ASP A 79 -10.21 4.11 3.67
N GLY A 80 -10.66 3.59 2.53
CA GLY A 80 -11.60 2.47 2.43
C GLY A 80 -13.06 2.85 2.20
N ASP A 81 -13.42 4.13 2.37
CA ASP A 81 -14.77 4.60 2.04
C ASP A 81 -15.03 4.50 0.53
N GLU A 82 -16.25 4.09 0.18
CA GLU A 82 -16.75 4.17 -1.19
C GLU A 82 -17.31 5.57 -1.45
N PHE A 83 -17.02 6.11 -2.63
CA PHE A 83 -17.51 7.41 -3.03
C PHE A 83 -18.13 7.39 -4.43
N ALA A 84 -19.11 8.27 -4.65
CA ALA A 84 -19.80 8.44 -5.93
C ALA A 84 -19.05 9.43 -6.86
N PRO A 85 -19.30 9.37 -8.18
CA PRO A 85 -18.75 10.37 -9.10
C PRO A 85 -19.08 11.80 -8.67
N LYS A 86 -18.04 12.66 -8.60
CA LYS A 86 -18.10 14.07 -8.18
C LYS A 86 -18.46 14.29 -6.70
N GLU A 87 -18.48 13.27 -5.89
CA GLU A 87 -18.52 13.41 -4.44
C GLU A 87 -17.23 14.05 -3.93
N VAL A 88 -17.35 15.01 -3.00
CA VAL A 88 -16.19 15.68 -2.39
C VAL A 88 -15.56 14.74 -1.37
N VAL A 89 -14.34 14.29 -1.64
CA VAL A 89 -13.61 13.35 -0.77
C VAL A 89 -12.65 14.06 0.19
N LEU A 90 -12.25 15.29 -0.13
CA LEU A 90 -11.40 16.13 0.72
C LEU A 90 -11.77 17.59 0.51
N ARG A 91 -11.94 18.33 1.60
CA ARG A 91 -12.12 19.79 1.62
C ARG A 91 -11.07 20.41 2.52
N ILE A 92 -10.37 21.41 2.00
CA ILE A 92 -9.33 22.17 2.70
C ILE A 92 -9.75 23.64 2.70
N ARG A 93 -9.91 24.24 3.87
CA ARG A 93 -10.08 25.70 4.02
C ARG A 93 -8.89 26.23 4.80
N ALA A 94 -8.12 27.12 4.18
CA ALA A 94 -6.98 27.78 4.82
C ALA A 94 -6.51 28.96 3.96
N ARG A 95 -5.52 29.72 4.43
CA ARG A 95 -4.80 30.69 3.61
C ARG A 95 -4.11 29.97 2.45
N TYR A 96 -4.33 30.44 1.22
CA TYR A 96 -3.89 29.71 0.01
C TYR A 96 -2.39 29.45 -0.01
N ARG A 97 -1.59 30.43 0.36
CA ARG A 97 -0.13 30.32 0.35
C ARG A 97 0.41 29.25 1.32
N THR A 98 -0.34 28.86 2.32
CA THR A 98 0.06 27.83 3.28
C THR A 98 0.05 26.44 2.65
N PHE A 99 -0.91 26.13 1.79
CA PHE A 99 -1.07 24.76 1.27
C PHE A 99 -1.09 24.63 -0.26
N GLY A 100 -1.30 25.72 -1.01
CA GLY A 100 -1.45 25.68 -2.47
C GLY A 100 -0.25 25.06 -3.21
N LEU A 101 0.97 25.16 -2.67
CA LEU A 101 2.17 24.52 -3.23
C LEU A 101 2.05 22.98 -3.25
N TYR A 102 1.28 22.42 -2.33
CA TYR A 102 1.20 20.95 -2.12
C TYR A 102 0.07 20.28 -2.89
N GLU A 103 -0.65 21.01 -3.76
CA GLU A 103 -1.76 20.47 -4.55
C GLU A 103 -1.33 19.27 -5.39
N THR A 104 -0.18 19.35 -6.08
CA THR A 104 0.37 18.23 -6.87
C THR A 104 0.55 16.98 -6.02
N ALA A 105 1.16 17.10 -4.84
CA ALA A 105 1.39 15.96 -3.95
C ALA A 105 0.08 15.37 -3.42
N ILE A 106 -0.83 16.21 -2.94
CA ILE A 106 -2.16 15.77 -2.43
C ILE A 106 -2.94 15.02 -3.50
N LEU A 107 -3.03 15.58 -4.70
CA LEU A 107 -3.74 14.95 -5.81
C LEU A 107 -3.06 13.65 -6.26
N GLY A 108 -1.73 13.61 -6.28
CA GLY A 108 -0.97 12.40 -6.62
C GLY A 108 -1.20 11.25 -5.63
N MET A 109 -1.13 11.54 -4.32
CA MET A 109 -1.43 10.57 -3.25
C MET A 109 -2.83 9.98 -3.42
N LEU A 110 -3.83 10.82 -3.59
CA LEU A 110 -5.24 10.39 -3.73
C LEU A 110 -5.49 9.65 -5.03
N ALA A 111 -5.01 10.15 -6.17
CA ALA A 111 -5.30 9.56 -7.47
C ALA A 111 -4.70 8.17 -7.62
N GLN A 112 -3.43 8.01 -7.24
CA GLN A 112 -2.70 6.75 -7.40
C GLN A 112 -3.22 5.68 -6.44
N SER A 113 -3.31 6.00 -5.15
CA SER A 113 -3.75 5.05 -4.12
C SER A 113 -5.22 4.65 -4.30
N THR A 114 -6.10 5.60 -4.64
CA THR A 114 -7.52 5.31 -4.96
C THR A 114 -7.66 4.41 -6.18
N GLY A 115 -6.84 4.62 -7.23
CA GLY A 115 -6.84 3.76 -8.41
C GLY A 115 -6.47 2.31 -8.07
N TRP A 116 -5.45 2.11 -7.25
CA TRP A 116 -5.05 0.76 -6.81
C TRP A 116 -6.06 0.13 -5.86
N ALA A 117 -6.60 0.87 -4.88
CA ALA A 117 -7.60 0.36 -3.96
C ALA A 117 -8.89 -0.05 -4.70
N THR A 118 -9.33 0.74 -5.67
CA THR A 118 -10.49 0.44 -6.49
C THR A 118 -10.28 -0.83 -7.32
N ALA A 119 -9.15 -0.95 -8.01
CA ALA A 119 -8.82 -2.15 -8.79
C ALA A 119 -8.68 -3.39 -7.90
N ALA A 120 -8.09 -3.25 -6.71
CA ALA A 120 -8.00 -4.34 -5.74
C ALA A 120 -9.40 -4.79 -5.26
N ARG A 121 -10.33 -3.84 -5.01
CA ARG A 121 -11.72 -4.15 -4.66
C ARG A 121 -12.41 -4.96 -5.75
N GLU A 122 -12.26 -4.58 -7.02
CA GLU A 122 -12.82 -5.34 -8.15
C GLU A 122 -12.27 -6.77 -8.19
N CYS A 123 -10.96 -6.96 -7.94
CA CYS A 123 -10.36 -8.29 -7.85
C CYS A 123 -10.92 -9.10 -6.68
N VAL A 124 -11.05 -8.49 -5.50
CA VAL A 124 -11.59 -9.14 -4.29
C VAL A 124 -13.04 -9.57 -4.51
N GLU A 125 -13.86 -8.73 -5.09
CA GLU A 125 -15.28 -9.04 -5.40
C GLU A 125 -15.39 -10.18 -6.42
N ALA A 126 -14.56 -10.16 -7.46
CA ALA A 126 -14.54 -11.20 -8.48
C ALA A 126 -14.05 -12.56 -7.93
N ALA A 127 -13.15 -12.54 -6.95
CA ALA A 127 -12.59 -13.76 -6.34
C ALA A 127 -13.47 -14.35 -5.24
N ALA A 128 -14.45 -13.61 -4.73
CA ALA A 128 -15.25 -14.04 -3.56
C ALA A 128 -15.85 -15.45 -3.76
N PRO A 129 -15.81 -16.33 -2.76
CA PRO A 129 -15.39 -16.10 -1.36
C PRO A 129 -13.88 -16.29 -1.10
N GLN A 130 -13.04 -16.44 -2.13
CA GLN A 130 -11.62 -16.67 -1.97
C GLN A 130 -10.88 -15.37 -1.57
N PRO A 131 -9.90 -15.46 -0.64
CA PRO A 131 -9.09 -14.31 -0.29
C PRO A 131 -8.13 -13.93 -1.41
N VAL A 132 -7.84 -12.64 -1.55
CA VAL A 132 -6.86 -12.09 -2.51
C VAL A 132 -5.67 -11.53 -1.75
N ILE A 133 -4.46 -11.84 -2.22
CA ILE A 133 -3.19 -11.34 -1.68
C ILE A 133 -2.50 -10.50 -2.75
N SER A 134 -1.98 -9.32 -2.39
CA SER A 134 -1.24 -8.45 -3.30
C SER A 134 0.18 -8.94 -3.52
N PHE A 135 0.54 -9.17 -4.79
CA PHE A 135 1.91 -9.39 -5.27
C PHE A 135 2.33 -8.31 -6.28
N GLY A 136 1.75 -7.12 -6.19
CA GLY A 136 1.91 -6.01 -7.12
C GLY A 136 3.27 -5.31 -7.08
N ALA A 137 4.07 -5.50 -6.03
CA ALA A 137 5.31 -4.77 -5.78
C ALA A 137 6.30 -4.76 -6.95
N ARG A 138 6.44 -5.89 -7.67
CA ARG A 138 7.35 -6.02 -8.82
C ARG A 138 6.88 -5.28 -10.09
N HIS A 139 5.69 -4.69 -10.07
CA HIS A 139 5.10 -3.98 -11.20
C HIS A 139 5.21 -2.46 -11.07
N VAL A 140 5.78 -1.95 -9.97
CA VAL A 140 5.96 -0.52 -9.70
C VAL A 140 7.41 -0.24 -9.30
N HIS A 141 7.76 1.06 -9.25
CA HIS A 141 9.05 1.48 -8.73
C HIS A 141 9.19 1.10 -7.24
N PRO A 142 10.38 0.64 -6.78
CA PRO A 142 10.59 0.22 -5.39
C PRO A 142 10.18 1.26 -4.34
N ASP A 143 10.30 2.55 -4.64
CA ASP A 143 9.97 3.64 -3.73
C ASP A 143 8.48 3.78 -3.41
N ILE A 144 7.61 3.09 -4.18
CA ILE A 144 6.16 3.18 -4.02
C ILE A 144 5.49 1.82 -3.77
N THR A 145 6.27 0.78 -3.47
CA THR A 145 5.74 -0.57 -3.25
C THR A 145 4.91 -0.67 -1.98
N ASP A 146 5.30 0.05 -0.93
CA ASP A 146 4.57 0.10 0.34
C ASP A 146 3.21 0.79 0.19
N VAL A 147 3.15 1.88 -0.58
CA VAL A 147 1.91 2.60 -0.88
C VAL A 147 0.97 1.73 -1.72
N LEU A 148 1.50 1.02 -2.74
CA LEU A 148 0.72 0.09 -3.56
C LEU A 148 0.12 -1.04 -2.71
N ASP A 149 0.95 -1.70 -1.88
CA ASP A 149 0.51 -2.81 -1.04
C ASP A 149 -0.52 -2.34 0.00
N TYR A 150 -0.31 -1.15 0.61
CA TYR A 150 -1.28 -0.52 1.50
C TYR A 150 -2.63 -0.29 0.80
N ALA A 151 -2.60 0.31 -0.39
CA ALA A 151 -3.81 0.56 -1.17
C ALA A 151 -4.55 -0.73 -1.56
N ALA A 152 -3.82 -1.79 -1.90
CA ALA A 152 -4.42 -3.09 -2.17
C ALA A 152 -5.14 -3.67 -0.94
N ILE A 153 -4.56 -3.51 0.26
CA ILE A 153 -5.19 -3.95 1.51
C ILE A 153 -6.43 -3.11 1.83
N VAL A 154 -6.36 -1.78 1.64
CA VAL A 154 -7.54 -0.89 1.75
C VAL A 154 -8.65 -1.32 0.79
N GLY A 155 -8.30 -1.76 -0.42
CA GLY A 155 -9.23 -2.34 -1.41
C GLY A 155 -9.82 -3.68 -1.01
N GLY A 156 -9.31 -4.36 0.03
CA GLY A 156 -9.84 -5.61 0.56
C GLY A 156 -8.94 -6.83 0.41
N CYS A 157 -7.70 -6.68 -0.11
CA CYS A 157 -6.72 -7.76 -0.06
C CYS A 157 -6.40 -8.13 1.39
N VAL A 158 -6.27 -9.43 1.67
CA VAL A 158 -6.01 -9.94 3.03
C VAL A 158 -4.53 -9.94 3.41
N GLY A 159 -3.63 -9.64 2.47
CA GLY A 159 -2.20 -9.59 2.69
C GLY A 159 -1.44 -8.98 1.53
N ALA A 160 -0.16 -8.70 1.76
CA ALA A 160 0.78 -8.14 0.79
C ALA A 160 2.13 -8.80 0.90
N SER A 161 2.88 -8.82 -0.21
CA SER A 161 4.13 -9.57 -0.32
C SER A 161 5.35 -8.82 0.22
N THR A 162 5.29 -7.50 0.39
CA THR A 162 6.44 -6.74 0.88
C THR A 162 6.37 -6.48 2.38
N PRO A 163 7.49 -6.60 3.10
CA PRO A 163 7.54 -6.23 4.52
C PRO A 163 7.19 -4.76 4.77
N ALA A 164 7.51 -3.86 3.83
CA ALA A 164 7.23 -2.43 3.95
C ALA A 164 5.72 -2.17 3.86
N GLY A 165 5.04 -2.70 2.82
CA GLY A 165 3.60 -2.54 2.64
C GLY A 165 2.78 -3.21 3.73
N ALA A 166 3.15 -4.43 4.13
CA ALA A 166 2.50 -5.13 5.23
C ALA A 166 2.58 -4.33 6.53
N ARG A 167 3.77 -3.80 6.89
CA ARG A 167 3.92 -2.93 8.08
C ARG A 167 3.09 -1.66 8.00
N LEU A 168 3.03 -1.02 6.83
CA LEU A 168 2.22 0.18 6.62
C LEU A 168 0.74 -0.10 6.89
N ALA A 169 0.26 -1.28 6.49
CA ALA A 169 -1.10 -1.75 6.75
C ALA A 169 -1.31 -2.35 8.15
N GLY A 170 -0.25 -2.54 8.94
CA GLY A 170 -0.32 -3.16 10.27
C GLY A 170 -0.44 -4.68 10.23
N LEU A 171 0.05 -5.31 9.16
CA LEU A 171 0.02 -6.76 8.92
C LEU A 171 1.43 -7.36 8.88
N ASN A 172 1.53 -8.69 8.91
CA ASN A 172 2.73 -9.41 8.56
C ASN A 172 2.77 -9.66 7.04
N PRO A 173 3.97 -9.67 6.41
CA PRO A 173 4.08 -9.97 4.99
C PRO A 173 3.68 -11.41 4.71
N THR A 174 3.06 -11.63 3.55
CA THR A 174 2.65 -12.95 3.07
C THR A 174 3.40 -13.27 1.78
N GLY A 175 3.91 -14.48 1.68
CA GLY A 175 4.68 -14.91 0.51
C GLY A 175 4.68 -16.40 0.32
N THR A 176 5.32 -16.81 -0.78
CA THR A 176 5.61 -18.19 -1.15
C THR A 176 7.12 -18.39 -1.24
N MET A 177 7.58 -19.53 -1.71
CA MET A 177 8.97 -19.70 -2.11
C MET A 177 9.20 -19.22 -3.55
N PRO A 178 10.40 -18.72 -3.91
CA PRO A 178 10.70 -18.35 -5.30
C PRO A 178 11.10 -19.58 -6.14
N HIS A 179 10.81 -19.57 -7.45
CA HIS A 179 11.30 -20.58 -8.39
C HIS A 179 12.82 -20.81 -8.29
N ALA A 180 13.60 -19.75 -8.02
CA ALA A 180 15.05 -19.87 -7.85
C ALA A 180 15.45 -20.84 -6.73
N LEU A 181 14.71 -20.91 -5.63
CA LEU A 181 14.97 -21.87 -4.58
C LEU A 181 14.75 -23.29 -5.07
N VAL A 182 13.62 -23.54 -5.75
CA VAL A 182 13.31 -24.87 -6.32
C VAL A 182 14.36 -25.28 -7.34
N LEU A 183 14.81 -24.37 -8.20
CA LEU A 183 15.87 -24.62 -9.18
C LEU A 183 17.24 -24.93 -8.53
N ILE A 184 17.58 -24.26 -7.43
CA ILE A 184 18.83 -24.49 -6.69
C ILE A 184 18.83 -25.89 -6.06
N PHE A 185 17.71 -26.31 -5.48
CA PHE A 185 17.58 -27.67 -4.93
C PHE A 185 17.52 -28.73 -6.03
N GLY A 186 17.02 -28.37 -7.24
CA GLY A 186 16.86 -29.29 -8.36
C GLY A 186 15.65 -30.23 -8.26
N ASP A 187 14.87 -30.13 -7.18
CA ASP A 187 13.63 -30.87 -6.94
C ASP A 187 12.67 -30.09 -6.08
N THR A 188 11.38 -30.10 -6.41
CA THR A 188 10.32 -29.34 -5.70
C THR A 188 10.12 -29.89 -4.29
N VAL A 189 10.19 -31.22 -4.10
CA VAL A 189 9.98 -31.86 -2.79
C VAL A 189 11.12 -31.50 -1.84
N GLU A 190 12.37 -31.58 -2.30
CA GLU A 190 13.55 -31.21 -1.48
C GLU A 190 13.49 -29.75 -1.04
N ALA A 191 13.11 -28.85 -1.95
CA ALA A 191 12.93 -27.43 -1.64
C ALA A 191 11.79 -27.21 -0.62
N ALA A 192 10.67 -27.93 -0.77
CA ALA A 192 9.52 -27.83 0.14
C ALA A 192 9.86 -28.35 1.56
N LEU A 193 10.58 -29.45 1.67
CA LEU A 193 11.03 -30.00 2.94
C LEU A 193 12.02 -29.07 3.66
N ALA A 194 12.94 -28.44 2.90
CA ALA A 194 13.84 -27.44 3.46
C ALA A 194 13.07 -26.19 3.92
N PHE A 195 12.14 -25.70 3.11
CA PHE A 195 11.26 -24.56 3.43
C PHE A 195 10.44 -24.82 4.71
N ASP A 196 9.91 -26.03 4.87
CA ASP A 196 9.17 -26.41 6.08
C ASP A 196 10.05 -26.50 7.31
N ARG A 197 11.25 -27.06 7.19
CA ARG A 197 12.19 -27.26 8.29
C ARG A 197 12.81 -25.96 8.80
N ASP A 198 13.14 -25.04 7.89
CA ASP A 198 14.04 -23.92 8.15
C ASP A 198 13.30 -22.59 8.42
N LEU A 199 11.95 -22.56 8.26
CA LEU A 199 11.14 -21.40 8.59
C LEU A 199 10.43 -21.56 9.93
N GLU A 200 10.10 -20.41 10.53
CA GLU A 200 9.35 -20.32 11.79
C GLU A 200 7.98 -21.01 11.65
N ALA A 201 7.47 -21.57 12.73
CA ALA A 201 6.28 -22.41 12.72
C ALA A 201 4.99 -21.64 12.35
N ASP A 202 4.96 -20.32 12.57
CA ASP A 202 3.83 -19.42 12.26
C ASP A 202 3.82 -18.93 10.81
N VAL A 203 4.88 -19.21 10.03
CA VAL A 203 4.90 -18.89 8.60
C VAL A 203 4.10 -19.92 7.81
N PRO A 204 3.10 -19.50 7.01
CA PRO A 204 2.34 -20.43 6.17
C PRO A 204 3.23 -21.16 5.14
N ARG A 205 3.06 -22.48 5.03
CA ARG A 205 3.80 -23.33 4.07
C ARG A 205 3.13 -23.29 2.69
N ILE A 206 3.38 -22.21 1.92
CA ILE A 206 2.85 -22.05 0.56
C ILE A 206 3.94 -22.44 -0.43
N VAL A 207 3.83 -23.62 -0.99
CA VAL A 207 4.83 -24.22 -1.89
C VAL A 207 4.52 -23.92 -3.35
N LEU A 208 5.54 -23.53 -4.11
CA LEU A 208 5.46 -23.30 -5.55
C LEU A 208 5.72 -24.62 -6.30
N VAL A 209 4.73 -25.06 -7.10
CA VAL A 209 4.73 -26.39 -7.71
C VAL A 209 4.84 -26.40 -9.26
N ASP A 210 5.01 -25.23 -9.88
CA ASP A 210 4.99 -25.02 -11.33
C ASP A 210 6.39 -24.85 -11.96
N THR A 211 7.46 -25.37 -11.30
CA THR A 211 8.85 -25.18 -11.77
C THR A 211 9.29 -26.21 -12.80
N PHE A 212 9.06 -27.50 -12.60
CA PHE A 212 9.66 -28.56 -13.42
C PHE A 212 8.68 -29.38 -14.23
N LYS A 213 7.50 -29.71 -13.68
CA LYS A 213 6.55 -30.66 -14.26
C LYS A 213 5.13 -30.11 -14.25
N ASP A 214 4.17 -31.00 -14.48
CA ASP A 214 2.75 -30.76 -14.27
C ASP A 214 2.48 -30.39 -12.80
N GLU A 215 1.77 -29.29 -12.57
CA GLU A 215 1.53 -28.73 -11.25
C GLU A 215 0.77 -29.71 -10.32
N ALA A 216 -0.12 -30.54 -10.89
CA ALA A 216 -0.86 -31.52 -10.12
C ALA A 216 0.05 -32.66 -9.64
N GLU A 217 0.98 -33.15 -10.48
CA GLU A 217 1.97 -34.15 -10.10
C GLU A 217 2.88 -33.62 -8.99
N GLU A 218 3.42 -32.41 -9.16
CA GLU A 218 4.31 -31.78 -8.18
C GLU A 218 3.57 -31.51 -6.85
N ALA A 219 2.31 -31.05 -6.89
CA ALA A 219 1.52 -30.83 -5.70
C ALA A 219 1.28 -32.12 -4.89
N LEU A 220 0.99 -33.23 -5.57
CA LEU A 220 0.79 -34.52 -4.91
C LEU A 220 2.09 -35.02 -4.28
N ARG A 221 3.23 -34.95 -4.96
CA ARG A 221 4.56 -35.31 -4.44
C ARG A 221 4.90 -34.54 -3.17
N VAL A 222 4.69 -33.22 -3.20
CA VAL A 222 4.95 -32.34 -2.04
C VAL A 222 3.99 -32.66 -0.89
N ALA A 223 2.69 -32.85 -1.17
CA ALA A 223 1.71 -33.17 -0.14
C ALA A 223 2.00 -34.50 0.56
N GLU A 224 2.40 -35.54 -0.20
CA GLU A 224 2.82 -36.83 0.36
C GLU A 224 4.05 -36.67 1.27
N ALA A 225 5.10 -36.00 0.81
CA ALA A 225 6.34 -35.82 1.55
C ALA A 225 6.15 -35.02 2.84
N LEU A 226 5.37 -33.94 2.81
CA LEU A 226 5.04 -33.15 4.00
C LEU A 226 4.09 -33.92 4.96
N GLY A 227 3.17 -34.71 4.43
CA GLY A 227 2.28 -35.56 5.22
C GLY A 227 3.02 -36.66 5.98
N GLU A 228 4.01 -37.31 5.36
CA GLU A 228 4.86 -38.30 6.00
C GLU A 228 5.70 -37.69 7.13
N ARG A 229 6.23 -36.48 6.95
CA ARG A 229 6.99 -35.74 7.96
C ARG A 229 6.13 -35.38 9.18
N GLY A 230 4.89 -34.92 8.97
CA GLY A 230 3.96 -34.60 10.05
C GLY A 230 3.53 -35.82 10.90
N GLN A 231 3.79 -37.05 10.42
CA GLN A 231 3.54 -38.29 11.15
C GLN A 231 4.77 -38.80 11.91
N GLN A 232 5.97 -38.26 11.65
CA GLN A 232 7.18 -38.61 12.42
C GLN A 232 7.15 -37.86 13.76
N PRO A 233 7.31 -38.51 14.92
CA PRO A 233 7.47 -37.81 16.18
C PRO A 233 8.75 -36.98 16.11
N ASP A 234 8.68 -35.73 16.60
CA ASP A 234 9.81 -34.82 16.70
C ASP A 234 11.02 -35.58 17.26
N ALA A 235 12.01 -35.84 16.44
CA ALA A 235 13.33 -36.20 16.91
C ALA A 235 13.90 -34.93 17.54
N GLY A 236 13.80 -34.85 18.87
CA GLY A 236 14.34 -33.72 19.64
C GLY A 236 15.82 -33.48 19.28
N PRO A 237 16.33 -32.28 19.54
CA PRO A 237 17.68 -31.90 19.16
C PRO A 237 18.68 -32.95 19.71
N GLU A 238 19.40 -33.58 18.81
CA GLU A 238 20.53 -34.41 19.19
C GLU A 238 21.53 -33.53 19.93
N ALA A 239 21.85 -33.94 21.17
CA ALA A 239 22.72 -33.25 22.10
C ALA A 239 24.21 -33.34 21.68
#